data_09e386c410f8fa1a12c3a7984446b92f
#
_entry.id   09e386c410f8fa1a12c3a7984446b92f
#
_cell.length_a   1.000
_cell.length_b   1.000
_cell.length_c   1.000
_cell.angle_alpha   90.00
_cell.angle_beta   90.00
_cell.angle_gamma   90.00
#
_symmetry.space_group_name_H-M   'P 1'
#
loop_
_entity.id
_entity.type
_entity.pdbx_description
1 polymer ?
#
loop_
_entity_poly.entity_id
_entity_poly.type
_entity_poly.pdbx_seq_one_letter_code
_entity_poly.pdbx_strand_id
1 'polypeptide(L)'
;MQAIIDFLVEEPLLLLFIVAGLGYMLGHVKVRGISLGVAAVLFVGLGFGALSPDMEMPSVIVEVGLIIFVYTIGLSSGPGFFASFKRKGLRDNTFVFLLLLFAALLTAGAAALFGLRSTVAAGMYAGSLTNTPALAGVLETVTRNTPADQLARAATEPVIGYSVAYPMGVIAMLIAVYVMQRVFRIDYRAEARTLRQFNVVEQELFVSTCLLYTSDAADE
;
A
#
# COMPACT_ATOMS: atom_id res chain seq x y z
N MET A 1 19.98 23.23 -9.92
CA MET A 1 19.06 22.08 -9.86
C MET A 1 19.88 20.79 -9.76
N GLN A 2 20.87 20.58 -10.65
CA GLN A 2 21.73 19.38 -10.63
C GLN A 2 22.38 19.14 -9.24
N ALA A 3 23.00 20.15 -8.65
CA ALA A 3 23.65 20.03 -7.33
C ALA A 3 22.73 19.55 -6.19
N ILE A 4 21.42 19.87 -6.26
CA ILE A 4 20.44 19.38 -5.28
C ILE A 4 20.11 17.91 -5.56
N ILE A 5 20.02 17.54 -6.84
CA ILE A 5 19.79 16.16 -7.26
C ILE A 5 20.96 15.29 -6.81
N ASP A 6 22.18 15.69 -7.11
CA ASP A 6 23.40 14.97 -6.75
C ASP A 6 23.51 14.80 -5.23
N PHE A 7 23.21 15.84 -4.46
CA PHE A 7 23.16 15.78 -3.00
C PHE A 7 22.11 14.80 -2.46
N LEU A 8 20.92 14.75 -3.06
CA LEU A 8 19.86 13.82 -2.62
C LEU A 8 20.18 12.37 -3.02
N VAL A 9 20.91 12.14 -4.09
CA VAL A 9 21.40 10.82 -4.48
C VAL A 9 22.45 10.30 -3.49
N GLU A 10 23.35 11.19 -3.02
CA GLU A 10 24.36 10.85 -2.01
C GLU A 10 23.76 10.58 -0.63
N GLU A 11 22.60 11.18 -0.30
CA GLU A 11 21.95 11.08 1.01
C GLU A 11 20.55 10.42 0.94
N PRO A 12 20.45 9.10 0.72
CA PRO A 12 19.17 8.42 0.50
C PRO A 12 18.23 8.51 1.69
N LEU A 13 18.74 8.58 2.94
CA LEU A 13 17.92 8.77 4.12
C LEU A 13 17.24 10.13 4.15
N LEU A 14 17.95 11.18 3.74
CA LEU A 14 17.37 12.50 3.63
C LEU A 14 16.27 12.52 2.57
N LEU A 15 16.52 11.90 1.41
CA LEU A 15 15.52 11.73 0.36
C LEU A 15 14.27 11.01 0.89
N LEU A 16 14.44 9.91 1.66
CA LEU A 16 13.34 9.18 2.28
C LEU A 16 12.46 10.09 3.15
N PHE A 17 13.09 10.88 4.05
CA PHE A 17 12.34 11.77 4.96
C PHE A 17 11.67 12.92 4.22
N ILE A 18 12.29 13.47 3.18
CA ILE A 18 11.68 14.51 2.34
C ILE A 18 10.45 13.95 1.62
N VAL A 19 10.58 12.80 0.97
CA VAL A 19 9.48 12.16 0.25
C VAL A 19 8.34 11.78 1.20
N ALA A 20 8.67 11.19 2.36
CA ALA A 20 7.68 10.85 3.37
C ALA A 20 6.98 12.08 3.94
N GLY A 21 7.73 13.13 4.28
CA GLY A 21 7.18 14.38 4.84
C GLY A 21 6.28 15.11 3.85
N LEU A 22 6.74 15.33 2.63
CA LEU A 22 5.94 15.97 1.58
C LEU A 22 4.72 15.13 1.20
N GLY A 23 4.89 13.81 1.10
CA GLY A 23 3.80 12.90 0.82
C GLY A 23 2.75 12.88 1.93
N TYR A 24 3.18 12.88 3.18
CA TYR A 24 2.28 12.99 4.33
C TYR A 24 1.49 14.31 4.33
N MET A 25 2.17 15.43 4.09
CA MET A 25 1.51 16.74 3.98
C MET A 25 0.49 16.76 2.83
N LEU A 26 0.86 16.27 1.66
CA LEU A 26 -0.02 16.20 0.50
C LEU A 26 -1.21 15.26 0.76
N GLY A 27 -0.98 14.17 1.48
CA GLY A 27 -2.02 13.19 1.83
C GLY A 27 -3.13 13.74 2.70
N HIS A 28 -2.87 14.82 3.48
CA HIS A 28 -3.87 15.50 4.30
C HIS A 28 -4.72 16.50 3.53
N VAL A 29 -4.34 16.86 2.31
CA VAL A 29 -5.12 17.75 1.46
C VAL A 29 -6.42 17.06 1.03
N LYS A 30 -7.54 17.62 1.42
CA LYS A 30 -8.88 17.12 1.07
C LYS A 30 -9.39 17.84 -0.17
N VAL A 31 -9.60 17.08 -1.23
CA VAL A 31 -10.25 17.58 -2.45
C VAL A 31 -11.67 17.01 -2.51
N ARG A 32 -12.68 17.87 -2.41
CA ARG A 32 -14.11 17.47 -2.37
C ARG A 32 -14.44 16.42 -1.30
N GLY A 33 -13.73 16.48 -0.15
CA GLY A 33 -13.94 15.54 0.97
C GLY A 33 -13.16 14.25 0.88
N ILE A 34 -12.40 14.02 -0.18
CA ILE A 34 -11.55 12.85 -0.39
C ILE A 34 -10.09 13.27 -0.20
N SER A 35 -9.30 12.47 0.50
CA SER A 35 -7.85 12.64 0.66
C SER A 35 -7.12 11.38 0.20
N LEU A 36 -5.93 11.55 -0.36
CA LEU A 36 -5.08 10.43 -0.77
C LEU A 36 -4.47 9.67 0.43
N GLY A 37 -4.45 10.30 1.60
CA GLY A 37 -3.85 9.70 2.78
C GLY A 37 -2.38 9.34 2.55
N VAL A 38 -1.96 8.21 3.10
CA VAL A 38 -0.57 7.72 2.98
C VAL A 38 -0.18 7.40 1.53
N ALA A 39 -1.14 7.10 0.64
CA ALA A 39 -0.87 6.85 -0.77
C ALA A 39 -0.22 8.04 -1.50
N ALA A 40 -0.37 9.27 -0.96
CA ALA A 40 0.29 10.45 -1.51
C ALA A 40 1.82 10.37 -1.49
N VAL A 41 2.39 9.63 -0.52
CA VAL A 41 3.85 9.38 -0.44
C VAL A 41 4.36 8.69 -1.71
N LEU A 42 3.60 7.73 -2.25
CA LEU A 42 3.95 7.07 -3.50
C LEU A 42 4.03 8.08 -4.66
N PHE A 43 3.02 8.96 -4.79
CA PHE A 43 3.01 9.94 -5.88
C PHE A 43 4.17 10.94 -5.78
N VAL A 44 4.52 11.35 -4.56
CA VAL A 44 5.70 12.19 -4.32
C VAL A 44 6.97 11.42 -4.68
N GLY A 45 7.10 10.16 -4.26
CA GLY A 45 8.22 9.30 -4.61
C GLY A 45 8.39 9.11 -6.12
N LEU A 46 7.29 8.87 -6.85
CA LEU A 46 7.31 8.81 -8.31
C LEU A 46 7.78 10.13 -8.94
N GLY A 47 7.38 11.28 -8.36
CA GLY A 47 7.84 12.60 -8.81
C GLY A 47 9.35 12.77 -8.65
N PHE A 48 9.92 12.37 -7.51
CA PHE A 48 11.37 12.41 -7.29
C PHE A 48 12.11 11.42 -8.20
N GLY A 49 11.63 10.18 -8.34
CA GLY A 49 12.22 9.19 -9.25
C GLY A 49 12.19 9.61 -10.73
N ALA A 50 11.22 10.44 -11.12
CA ALA A 50 11.16 11.00 -12.46
C ALA A 50 12.20 12.12 -12.71
N LEU A 51 12.77 12.72 -11.65
CA LEU A 51 13.81 13.74 -11.76
C LEU A 51 15.18 13.12 -12.04
N SER A 52 15.49 11.97 -11.45
CA SER A 52 16.74 11.23 -11.72
C SER A 52 16.53 9.73 -11.46
N PRO A 53 16.96 8.87 -12.39
CA PRO A 53 16.96 7.42 -12.19
C PRO A 53 17.88 6.97 -11.05
N ASP A 54 18.87 7.78 -10.66
CA ASP A 54 19.83 7.46 -9.62
C ASP A 54 19.27 7.69 -8.19
N MET A 55 18.07 8.27 -8.08
CA MET A 55 17.36 8.43 -6.79
C MET A 55 16.73 7.10 -6.33
N GLU A 56 17.58 6.14 -5.99
CA GLU A 56 17.17 4.82 -5.53
C GLU A 56 17.36 4.69 -4.01
N MET A 57 16.44 3.95 -3.35
CA MET A 57 16.59 3.58 -1.95
C MET A 57 17.51 2.37 -1.82
N PRO A 58 18.48 2.36 -0.88
CA PRO A 58 19.23 1.17 -0.54
C PRO A 58 18.32 -0.01 -0.24
N SER A 59 18.64 -1.20 -0.78
CA SER A 59 17.82 -2.41 -0.65
C SER A 59 17.50 -2.76 0.79
N VAL A 60 18.44 -2.55 1.71
CA VAL A 60 18.25 -2.80 3.16
C VAL A 60 17.12 -1.95 3.73
N ILE A 61 17.00 -0.68 3.35
CA ILE A 61 15.92 0.20 3.84
C ILE A 61 14.57 -0.26 3.30
N VAL A 62 14.52 -0.65 2.02
CA VAL A 62 13.30 -1.18 1.39
C VAL A 62 12.88 -2.48 2.09
N GLU A 63 13.81 -3.40 2.36
CA GLU A 63 13.54 -4.67 3.00
C GLU A 63 13.04 -4.50 4.44
N VAL A 64 13.73 -3.69 5.25
CA VAL A 64 13.30 -3.38 6.63
C VAL A 64 11.93 -2.71 6.64
N GLY A 65 11.70 -1.74 5.75
CA GLY A 65 10.40 -1.08 5.61
C GLY A 65 9.29 -2.08 5.27
N LEU A 66 9.54 -3.01 4.37
CA LEU A 66 8.61 -4.05 3.96
C LEU A 66 8.30 -5.02 5.11
N ILE A 67 9.31 -5.47 5.84
CA ILE A 67 9.15 -6.35 7.01
C ILE A 67 8.28 -5.68 8.07
N ILE A 68 8.59 -4.43 8.44
CA ILE A 68 7.80 -3.67 9.43
C ILE A 68 6.36 -3.49 8.95
N PHE A 69 6.17 -3.17 7.67
CA PHE A 69 4.85 -2.98 7.07
C PHE A 69 4.00 -4.26 7.16
N VAL A 70 4.53 -5.40 6.71
CA VAL A 70 3.83 -6.69 6.73
C VAL A 70 3.53 -7.14 8.16
N TYR A 71 4.50 -6.99 9.07
CA TYR A 71 4.33 -7.31 10.48
C TYR A 71 3.23 -6.47 11.13
N THR A 72 3.23 -5.17 10.90
CA THR A 72 2.23 -4.26 11.47
C THR A 72 0.82 -4.56 10.95
N ILE A 73 0.68 -4.84 9.65
CA ILE A 73 -0.61 -5.26 9.07
C ILE A 73 -1.07 -6.59 9.66
N GLY A 74 -0.15 -7.56 9.80
CA GLY A 74 -0.47 -8.86 10.40
C GLY A 74 -1.00 -8.73 11.83
N LEU A 75 -0.34 -7.91 12.65
CA LEU A 75 -0.76 -7.66 14.04
C LEU A 75 -2.11 -6.94 14.12
N SER A 76 -2.31 -5.90 13.31
CA SER A 76 -3.52 -5.08 13.36
C SER A 76 -4.74 -5.81 12.77
N SER A 77 -4.55 -6.61 11.73
CA SER A 77 -5.64 -7.28 11.02
C SER A 77 -5.96 -8.68 11.55
N GLY A 78 -5.00 -9.33 12.24
CA GLY A 78 -5.14 -10.71 12.70
C GLY A 78 -6.37 -10.99 13.55
N PRO A 79 -6.60 -10.24 14.64
CA PRO A 79 -7.79 -10.46 15.50
C PRO A 79 -9.10 -10.29 14.74
N GLY A 80 -9.20 -9.26 13.88
CA GLY A 80 -10.37 -9.00 13.06
C GLY A 80 -10.63 -10.10 12.03
N PHE A 81 -9.57 -10.62 11.40
CA PHE A 81 -9.64 -11.72 10.44
C PHE A 81 -10.25 -12.99 11.07
N PHE A 82 -9.72 -13.43 12.20
CA PHE A 82 -10.20 -14.62 12.89
C PHE A 82 -11.63 -14.44 13.43
N ALA A 83 -11.99 -13.25 13.91
CA ALA A 83 -13.34 -12.94 14.35
C ALA A 83 -14.34 -12.96 13.19
N SER A 84 -13.99 -12.40 12.05
CA SER A 84 -14.80 -12.42 10.83
C SER A 84 -14.99 -13.82 10.29
N PHE A 85 -13.96 -14.66 10.33
CA PHE A 85 -14.00 -16.03 9.83
C PHE A 85 -15.07 -16.87 10.57
N LYS A 86 -15.19 -16.68 11.87
CA LYS A 86 -16.21 -17.39 12.69
C LYS A 86 -17.64 -16.93 12.42
N ARG A 87 -17.86 -15.70 12.02
CA ARG A 87 -19.22 -15.08 11.99
C ARG A 87 -19.88 -15.07 10.60
N LYS A 88 -19.11 -14.80 9.54
CA LYS A 88 -19.60 -14.70 8.14
C LYS A 88 -18.62 -15.28 7.13
N GLY A 89 -17.56 -15.91 7.61
CA GLY A 89 -16.28 -16.09 6.95
C GLY A 89 -16.33 -16.82 5.62
N LEU A 90 -17.15 -17.86 5.46
CA LEU A 90 -17.07 -18.68 4.26
C LEU A 90 -17.57 -17.91 3.02
N ARG A 91 -18.72 -17.26 3.14
CA ARG A 91 -19.32 -16.52 2.02
C ARG A 91 -18.44 -15.33 1.58
N ASP A 92 -18.03 -14.51 2.55
CA ASP A 92 -17.29 -13.28 2.26
C ASP A 92 -15.88 -13.61 1.78
N ASN A 93 -15.21 -14.62 2.37
CA ASN A 93 -13.90 -15.10 1.89
C ASN A 93 -13.98 -15.74 0.50
N THR A 94 -15.04 -16.53 0.22
CA THR A 94 -15.24 -17.09 -1.13
C THR A 94 -15.44 -15.97 -2.16
N PHE A 95 -16.23 -14.95 -1.82
CA PHE A 95 -16.41 -13.81 -2.70
C PHE A 95 -15.10 -13.08 -2.99
N VAL A 96 -14.30 -12.78 -1.95
CA VAL A 96 -12.99 -12.14 -2.11
C VAL A 96 -12.05 -13.03 -2.93
N PHE A 97 -12.01 -14.33 -2.65
CA PHE A 97 -11.19 -15.28 -3.41
C PHE A 97 -11.55 -15.28 -4.91
N LEU A 98 -12.84 -15.36 -5.23
CA LEU A 98 -13.30 -15.32 -6.62
C LEU A 98 -12.98 -13.99 -7.31
N LEU A 99 -13.10 -12.88 -6.59
CA LEU A 99 -12.74 -11.55 -7.10
C LEU A 99 -11.23 -11.46 -7.39
N LEU A 100 -10.38 -11.94 -6.48
CA LEU A 100 -8.93 -11.97 -6.69
C LEU A 100 -8.55 -12.90 -7.85
N LEU A 101 -9.19 -14.07 -7.95
CA LEU A 101 -8.98 -14.98 -9.07
C LEU A 101 -9.39 -14.35 -10.41
N PHE A 102 -10.54 -13.68 -10.44
CA PHE A 102 -11.00 -12.96 -11.62
C PHE A 102 -10.02 -11.85 -12.03
N ALA A 103 -9.53 -11.06 -11.08
CA ALA A 103 -8.52 -10.04 -11.33
C ALA A 103 -7.21 -10.64 -11.86
N ALA A 104 -6.78 -11.80 -11.32
CA ALA A 104 -5.60 -12.52 -11.80
C ALA A 104 -5.79 -12.99 -13.25
N LEU A 105 -6.95 -13.58 -13.58
CA LEU A 105 -7.26 -14.03 -14.94
C LEU A 105 -7.33 -12.85 -15.93
N LEU A 106 -7.90 -11.70 -15.53
CA LEU A 106 -7.90 -10.48 -16.35
C LEU A 106 -6.48 -9.99 -16.61
N THR A 107 -5.63 -9.95 -15.57
CA THR A 107 -4.24 -9.52 -15.72
C THR A 107 -3.45 -10.49 -16.60
N ALA A 108 -3.64 -11.81 -16.43
CA ALA A 108 -3.01 -12.81 -17.27
C ALA A 108 -3.47 -12.72 -18.73
N GLY A 109 -4.77 -12.51 -18.97
CA GLY A 109 -5.32 -12.31 -20.29
C GLY A 109 -4.78 -11.04 -20.97
N ALA A 110 -4.71 -9.94 -20.23
CA ALA A 110 -4.10 -8.70 -20.72
C ALA A 110 -2.61 -8.89 -21.02
N ALA A 111 -1.87 -9.58 -20.14
CA ALA A 111 -0.46 -9.88 -20.37
C ALA A 111 -0.24 -10.71 -21.65
N ALA A 112 -1.07 -11.72 -21.88
CA ALA A 112 -1.02 -12.52 -23.10
C ALA A 112 -1.36 -11.69 -24.35
N LEU A 113 -2.35 -10.81 -24.26
CA LEU A 113 -2.77 -9.96 -25.38
C LEU A 113 -1.69 -8.92 -25.76
N PHE A 114 -1.05 -8.32 -24.77
CA PHE A 114 -0.04 -7.27 -24.98
C PHE A 114 1.40 -7.81 -25.02
N GLY A 115 1.61 -9.11 -24.90
CA GLY A 115 2.93 -9.73 -24.91
C GLY A 115 3.82 -9.33 -23.72
N LEU A 116 3.21 -9.06 -22.55
CA LEU A 116 3.94 -8.67 -21.36
C LEU A 116 4.61 -9.90 -20.72
N ARG A 117 5.78 -9.68 -20.10
CA ARG A 117 6.43 -10.71 -19.32
C ARG A 117 5.64 -11.05 -18.06
N SER A 118 5.66 -12.30 -17.66
CA SER A 118 4.93 -12.78 -16.48
C SER A 118 5.33 -12.07 -15.17
N THR A 119 6.61 -11.71 -15.05
CA THR A 119 7.15 -10.93 -13.93
C THR A 119 6.55 -9.51 -13.85
N VAL A 120 6.47 -8.82 -14.98
CA VAL A 120 5.81 -7.50 -15.08
C VAL A 120 4.31 -7.62 -14.76
N ALA A 121 3.64 -8.63 -15.35
CA ALA A 121 2.21 -8.86 -15.13
C ALA A 121 1.90 -9.16 -13.65
N ALA A 122 2.74 -9.96 -12.98
CA ALA A 122 2.58 -10.23 -11.55
C ALA A 122 2.72 -8.95 -10.70
N GLY A 123 3.67 -8.07 -11.05
CA GLY A 123 3.80 -6.75 -10.44
C GLY A 123 2.58 -5.87 -10.70
N MET A 124 2.08 -5.82 -11.94
CA MET A 124 0.85 -5.08 -12.28
C MET A 124 -0.38 -5.59 -11.53
N TYR A 125 -0.50 -6.91 -11.35
CA TYR A 125 -1.57 -7.50 -10.54
C TYR A 125 -1.50 -6.99 -9.09
N ALA A 126 -0.33 -7.10 -8.46
CA ALA A 126 -0.12 -6.61 -7.10
C ALA A 126 -0.36 -5.10 -6.97
N GLY A 127 0.10 -4.31 -7.95
CA GLY A 127 -0.06 -2.86 -7.99
C GLY A 127 -1.51 -2.43 -8.17
N SER A 128 -2.25 -3.02 -9.12
CA SER A 128 -3.65 -2.68 -9.37
C SER A 128 -4.56 -2.95 -8.17
N LEU A 129 -4.21 -3.92 -7.34
CA LEU A 129 -4.89 -4.23 -6.08
C LEU A 129 -4.32 -3.48 -4.87
N THR A 130 -3.33 -2.60 -5.08
CA THR A 130 -2.61 -1.89 -4.02
C THR A 130 -2.04 -2.82 -2.94
N ASN A 131 -1.61 -4.02 -3.35
CA ASN A 131 -1.21 -5.10 -2.46
C ASN A 131 0.33 -5.24 -2.41
N THR A 132 0.97 -4.44 -1.57
CA THR A 132 2.43 -4.48 -1.37
C THR A 132 2.93 -5.83 -0.82
N PRO A 133 2.24 -6.52 0.11
CA PRO A 133 2.64 -7.87 0.51
C PRO A 133 2.67 -8.88 -0.65
N ALA A 134 1.76 -8.75 -1.61
CA ALA A 134 1.78 -9.61 -2.79
C ALA A 134 3.01 -9.34 -3.67
N LEU A 135 3.42 -8.08 -3.81
CA LEU A 135 4.68 -7.75 -4.50
C LEU A 135 5.88 -8.41 -3.83
N ALA A 136 5.95 -8.39 -2.49
CA ALA A 136 7.01 -9.06 -1.75
C ALA A 136 7.08 -10.55 -2.07
N GLY A 137 5.94 -11.24 -2.09
CA GLY A 137 5.85 -12.66 -2.47
C GLY A 137 6.28 -12.91 -3.91
N VAL A 138 5.96 -12.01 -4.84
CA VAL A 138 6.42 -12.07 -6.23
C VAL A 138 7.95 -11.93 -6.30
N LEU A 139 8.52 -10.93 -5.61
CA LEU A 139 9.96 -10.71 -5.58
C LEU A 139 10.71 -11.91 -4.98
N GLU A 140 10.23 -12.45 -3.87
CA GLU A 140 10.82 -13.65 -3.27
C GLU A 140 10.78 -14.85 -4.24
N THR A 141 9.66 -15.05 -4.91
CA THR A 141 9.52 -16.13 -5.90
C THR A 141 10.48 -15.94 -7.08
N VAL A 142 10.62 -14.73 -7.59
CA VAL A 142 11.56 -14.38 -8.66
C VAL A 142 12.99 -14.61 -8.21
N THR A 143 13.35 -14.15 -7.00
CA THR A 143 14.70 -14.29 -6.45
C THR A 143 15.11 -15.75 -6.29
N ARG A 144 14.19 -16.60 -5.83
CA ARG A 144 14.47 -18.03 -5.65
C ARG A 144 14.60 -18.83 -6.94
N ASN A 145 13.90 -18.40 -8.00
CA ASN A 145 13.79 -19.18 -9.23
C ASN A 145 14.61 -18.62 -10.39
N THR A 146 15.34 -17.50 -10.19
CA THR A 146 16.11 -16.86 -11.25
C THR A 146 17.61 -17.04 -11.00
N PRO A 147 18.40 -17.44 -12.03
CA PRO A 147 19.85 -17.49 -11.95
C PRO A 147 20.46 -16.13 -11.60
N ALA A 148 21.62 -16.14 -10.91
CA ALA A 148 22.25 -14.93 -10.39
C ALA A 148 22.62 -13.89 -11.47
N ASP A 149 22.93 -14.33 -12.67
CA ASP A 149 23.26 -13.49 -13.82
C ASP A 149 22.07 -12.67 -14.35
N GLN A 150 20.83 -13.14 -14.11
CA GLN A 150 19.61 -12.49 -14.59
C GLN A 150 18.79 -11.88 -13.43
N LEU A 151 19.22 -12.10 -12.20
CA LEU A 151 18.45 -11.75 -11.00
C LEU A 151 18.12 -10.25 -10.91
N ALA A 152 19.10 -9.39 -11.15
CA ALA A 152 18.90 -7.94 -11.06
C ALA A 152 17.78 -7.46 -11.99
N ARG A 153 17.77 -7.93 -13.23
CA ARG A 153 16.72 -7.58 -14.20
C ARG A 153 15.38 -8.19 -13.82
N ALA A 154 15.37 -9.46 -13.46
CA ALA A 154 14.14 -10.17 -13.15
C ALA A 154 13.44 -9.62 -11.89
N ALA A 155 14.20 -9.15 -10.90
CA ALA A 155 13.67 -8.50 -9.70
C ALA A 155 13.13 -7.09 -9.97
N THR A 156 13.70 -6.37 -10.94
CA THR A 156 13.22 -5.02 -11.30
C THR A 156 11.88 -5.05 -12.05
N GLU A 157 11.62 -6.05 -12.87
CA GLU A 157 10.41 -6.16 -13.70
C GLU A 157 9.09 -6.12 -12.89
N PRO A 158 8.91 -6.87 -11.78
CA PRO A 158 7.70 -6.76 -10.95
C PRO A 158 7.53 -5.38 -10.32
N VAL A 159 8.64 -4.74 -9.92
CA VAL A 159 8.61 -3.39 -9.32
C VAL A 159 8.12 -2.37 -10.34
N ILE A 160 8.59 -2.45 -11.58
CA ILE A 160 8.10 -1.59 -12.67
C ILE A 160 6.61 -1.79 -12.88
N GLY A 161 6.15 -3.05 -13.04
CA GLY A 161 4.74 -3.37 -13.22
C GLY A 161 3.87 -2.84 -12.07
N TYR A 162 4.33 -3.02 -10.84
CA TYR A 162 3.68 -2.51 -9.64
C TYR A 162 3.59 -0.99 -9.63
N SER A 163 4.70 -0.30 -9.86
CA SER A 163 4.77 1.16 -9.81
C SER A 163 3.87 1.84 -10.84
N VAL A 164 3.72 1.24 -12.02
CA VAL A 164 2.83 1.75 -13.08
C VAL A 164 1.36 1.51 -12.73
N ALA A 165 1.02 0.32 -12.19
CA ALA A 165 -0.36 -0.06 -11.94
C ALA A 165 -0.91 0.49 -10.62
N TYR A 166 -0.09 0.70 -9.62
CA TYR A 166 -0.50 1.13 -8.28
C TYR A 166 -1.25 2.47 -8.25
N PRO A 167 -0.77 3.55 -8.89
CA PRO A 167 -1.49 4.81 -8.93
C PRO A 167 -2.90 4.67 -9.51
N MET A 168 -3.04 3.86 -10.57
CA MET A 168 -4.34 3.58 -11.19
C MET A 168 -5.23 2.77 -10.26
N GLY A 169 -4.68 1.80 -9.51
CA GLY A 169 -5.39 1.04 -8.48
C GLY A 169 -5.97 1.94 -7.39
N VAL A 170 -5.17 2.88 -6.87
CA VAL A 170 -5.60 3.86 -5.86
C VAL A 170 -6.73 4.75 -6.42
N ILE A 171 -6.54 5.32 -7.61
CA ILE A 171 -7.54 6.18 -8.24
C ILE A 171 -8.84 5.41 -8.53
N ALA A 172 -8.73 4.19 -9.06
CA ALA A 172 -9.88 3.34 -9.36
C ALA A 172 -10.67 3.01 -8.08
N MET A 173 -10.00 2.71 -6.97
CA MET A 173 -10.63 2.46 -5.68
C MET A 173 -11.39 3.70 -5.18
N LEU A 174 -10.77 4.90 -5.24
CA LEU A 174 -11.42 6.14 -4.85
C LEU A 174 -12.66 6.45 -5.70
N ILE A 175 -12.55 6.25 -7.01
CA ILE A 175 -13.68 6.42 -7.95
C ILE A 175 -14.77 5.39 -7.62
N ALA A 176 -14.42 4.13 -7.40
CA ALA A 176 -15.40 3.08 -7.09
C ALA A 176 -16.18 3.42 -5.81
N VAL A 177 -15.48 3.83 -4.73
CA VAL A 177 -16.12 4.26 -3.48
C VAL A 177 -17.05 5.45 -3.72
N TYR A 178 -16.60 6.45 -4.47
CA TYR A 178 -17.41 7.63 -4.80
C TYR A 178 -18.68 7.26 -5.61
N VAL A 179 -18.52 6.41 -6.62
CA VAL A 179 -19.65 5.95 -7.46
C VAL A 179 -20.62 5.12 -6.62
N MET A 180 -20.13 4.17 -5.84
CA MET A 180 -20.96 3.36 -4.93
C MET A 180 -21.76 4.22 -3.97
N GLN A 181 -21.14 5.21 -3.35
CA GLN A 181 -21.81 6.16 -2.47
C GLN A 181 -22.95 6.90 -3.18
N ARG A 182 -22.72 7.33 -4.42
CA ARG A 182 -23.71 8.04 -5.22
C ARG A 182 -24.87 7.14 -5.67
N VAL A 183 -24.56 5.94 -6.17
CA VAL A 183 -25.53 4.97 -6.70
C VAL A 183 -26.40 4.43 -5.59
N PHE A 184 -25.82 4.00 -4.48
CA PHE A 184 -26.55 3.40 -3.36
C PHE A 184 -27.05 4.42 -2.33
N ARG A 185 -26.76 5.72 -2.51
CA ARG A 185 -27.14 6.81 -1.58
C ARG A 185 -26.77 6.50 -0.14
N ILE A 186 -25.56 5.96 0.09
CA ILE A 186 -25.10 5.51 1.39
C ILE A 186 -24.89 6.72 2.32
N ASP A 187 -25.58 6.72 3.47
CA ASP A 187 -25.32 7.68 4.55
C ASP A 187 -24.38 7.05 5.57
N TYR A 188 -23.08 7.35 5.42
CA TYR A 188 -22.05 6.85 6.33
C TYR A 188 -22.26 7.24 7.79
N ARG A 189 -22.93 8.38 8.05
CA ARG A 189 -23.21 8.80 9.45
C ARG A 189 -24.28 7.94 10.09
N ALA A 190 -25.29 7.54 9.32
CA ALA A 190 -26.34 6.65 9.79
C ALA A 190 -25.78 5.23 10.01
N GLU A 191 -24.99 4.71 9.05
CA GLU A 191 -24.34 3.39 9.17
C GLU A 191 -23.33 3.33 10.31
N ALA A 192 -22.50 4.36 10.51
CA ALA A 192 -21.56 4.43 11.62
C ALA A 192 -22.24 4.41 12.99
N ARG A 193 -23.43 5.03 13.11
CA ARG A 193 -24.24 4.95 14.35
C ARG A 193 -24.74 3.53 14.60
N THR A 194 -25.15 2.82 13.56
CA THR A 194 -25.60 1.43 13.65
C THR A 194 -24.45 0.49 14.04
N LEU A 195 -23.27 0.70 13.49
CA LEU A 195 -22.06 -0.07 13.83
C LEU A 195 -21.61 0.15 15.29
N ARG A 196 -21.72 1.38 15.80
CA ARG A 196 -21.45 1.67 17.22
C ARG A 196 -22.39 0.96 18.15
N GLN A 197 -23.66 0.74 17.77
CA GLN A 197 -24.62 -0.03 18.55
C GLN A 197 -24.27 -1.53 18.63
N PHE A 198 -23.48 -2.07 17.68
CA PHE A 198 -23.05 -3.46 17.66
C PHE A 198 -21.77 -3.74 18.45
N ASN A 199 -21.29 -2.78 19.26
CA ASN A 199 -20.10 -2.97 20.11
C ASN A 199 -18.90 -3.58 19.32
N VAL A 200 -18.67 -3.12 18.12
CA VAL A 200 -17.36 -3.24 17.51
C VAL A 200 -16.48 -2.28 18.30
N VAL A 201 -15.82 -2.80 19.31
CA VAL A 201 -14.80 -2.09 20.07
C VAL A 201 -13.75 -1.67 19.03
N GLU A 202 -13.82 -0.43 18.58
CA GLU A 202 -12.65 0.26 18.09
C GLU A 202 -11.67 0.23 19.27
N GLN A 203 -10.79 -0.75 19.28
CA GLN A 203 -9.53 -0.58 19.98
C GLN A 203 -8.80 0.48 19.16
N GLU A 204 -9.08 1.76 19.43
CA GLU A 204 -8.08 2.78 19.27
C GLU A 204 -6.88 2.26 20.05
N LEU A 205 -5.86 1.81 19.33
CA LEU A 205 -4.53 1.66 19.88
C LEU A 205 -4.11 3.08 20.25
N PHE A 206 -4.47 3.47 21.47
CA PHE A 206 -4.00 4.69 22.06
C PHE A 206 -2.47 4.63 22.09
N VAL A 207 -1.84 5.41 21.24
CA VAL A 207 -0.45 5.85 21.39
C VAL A 207 -0.40 6.85 22.57
N SER A 208 -1.02 6.54 23.68
CA SER A 208 -1.01 7.37 24.89
C SER A 208 0.07 6.95 25.88
N THR A 209 0.85 5.92 25.57
CA THR A 209 1.91 5.43 26.47
C THR A 209 3.05 6.44 26.66
N CYS A 210 3.22 7.42 25.76
CA CYS A 210 4.22 8.48 25.96
C CYS A 210 3.73 9.69 26.76
N LEU A 211 2.43 9.91 26.89
CA LEU A 211 1.90 11.06 27.61
C LEU A 211 1.57 10.74 29.07
N LEU A 212 1.32 9.48 29.43
CA LEU A 212 1.08 9.06 30.81
C LEU A 212 2.33 9.12 31.70
N TYR A 213 3.54 9.05 31.11
CA TYR A 213 4.79 9.10 31.86
C TYR A 213 5.24 10.52 32.21
N THR A 214 4.62 11.56 31.65
CA THR A 214 4.97 12.95 31.92
C THR A 214 3.99 13.68 32.83
N SER A 215 2.80 13.13 33.10
CA SER A 215 1.83 13.74 34.01
C SER A 215 1.99 13.29 35.48
N ASP A 216 2.47 12.06 35.73
CA ASP A 216 2.65 11.55 37.09
C ASP A 216 3.97 12.02 37.76
N ALA A 217 4.86 12.67 37.00
CA ALA A 217 6.11 13.22 37.56
C ALA A 217 5.97 14.70 38.01
N ALA A 218 4.80 15.29 37.87
CA ALA A 218 4.56 16.69 38.23
C ALA A 218 3.74 16.89 39.53
N ASP A 219 3.27 15.81 40.14
CA ASP A 219 2.42 15.83 41.34
C ASP A 219 3.06 15.17 42.59
N GLU A 220 4.41 14.95 42.61
CA GLU A 220 5.16 14.63 43.82
C GLU A 220 6.12 15.75 44.24
#